data_e74aad29fb940d104eba67c573175b3e
#
_entry.id   e74aad29fb940d104eba67c573175b3e
#
_cell.length_a   1.000
_cell.length_b   1.000
_cell.length_c   1.000
_cell.angle_alpha   90.00
_cell.angle_beta   90.00
_cell.angle_gamma   90.00
#
_symmetry.space_group_name_H-M   'P 1'
#
loop_
_entity.id
_entity.type
_entity.pdbx_description
1 polymer ?
#
loop_
_entity_poly.entity_id
_entity_poly.type
_entity_poly.pdbx_seq_one_letter_code
_entity_poly.pdbx_strand_id
1 'polypeptide(L)'
;MKNKIEKELLDILKNIVKIDTCYPPGSSKLFSNYVKKYLNKSRLKIKSFGVDKEKINIIASNHSSSKKSLVFNSHIDTVRPILSEWKTNPYNLKIDKKFSYGLGAVNCKGSAAVHLYLAKNLKKLFPNLKSNIDFTFVTDEE
;
A
#
# COMPACT_ATOMS: atom_id res chain seq x y z
N MET A 1 7.55 3.12 -22.04
CA MET A 1 7.88 3.21 -20.59
C MET A 1 6.67 3.62 -19.75
N LYS A 2 5.96 4.69 -20.09
CA LYS A 2 4.73 5.16 -19.37
C LYS A 2 3.68 4.06 -19.18
N ASN A 3 3.31 3.36 -20.23
CA ASN A 3 2.32 2.26 -20.17
C ASN A 3 2.72 1.10 -19.24
N LYS A 4 4.02 0.84 -19.06
CA LYS A 4 4.50 -0.24 -18.18
C LYS A 4 4.34 0.13 -16.69
N ILE A 5 4.67 1.38 -16.33
CA ILE A 5 4.52 1.90 -14.96
C ILE A 5 3.05 1.94 -14.58
N GLU A 6 2.23 2.51 -15.46
CA GLU A 6 0.78 2.59 -15.25
C GLU A 6 0.16 1.20 -15.04
N LYS A 7 0.51 0.24 -15.88
CA LYS A 7 0.05 -1.14 -15.73
C LYS A 7 0.45 -1.74 -14.38
N GLU A 8 1.71 -1.57 -13.96
CA GLU A 8 2.19 -2.10 -12.68
C GLU A 8 1.47 -1.43 -11.50
N LEU A 9 1.26 -0.11 -11.54
CA LEU A 9 0.50 0.61 -10.51
C LEU A 9 -0.94 0.13 -10.41
N LEU A 10 -1.62 -0.05 -11.54
CA LEU A 10 -2.99 -0.57 -11.59
C LEU A 10 -3.06 -2.02 -11.09
N ASP A 11 -2.07 -2.85 -11.42
CA ASP A 11 -1.99 -4.24 -10.92
C ASP A 11 -1.80 -4.27 -9.40
N ILE A 12 -0.96 -3.39 -8.83
CA ILE A 12 -0.81 -3.26 -7.37
C ILE A 12 -2.14 -2.83 -6.76
N LEU A 13 -2.73 -1.74 -7.26
CA LEU A 13 -4.00 -1.21 -6.76
C LEU A 13 -5.11 -2.26 -6.80
N LYS A 14 -5.22 -2.99 -7.91
CA LYS A 14 -6.19 -4.10 -8.07
C LYS A 14 -6.02 -5.18 -7.00
N ASN A 15 -4.79 -5.52 -6.67
CA ASN A 15 -4.51 -6.53 -5.65
C ASN A 15 -4.83 -6.04 -4.25
N ILE A 16 -4.50 -4.79 -3.90
CA ILE A 16 -4.74 -4.28 -2.54
C ILE A 16 -6.18 -3.85 -2.31
N VAL A 17 -6.93 -3.46 -3.36
CA VAL A 17 -8.38 -3.20 -3.26
C VAL A 17 -9.15 -4.47 -2.92
N LYS A 18 -8.73 -5.64 -3.41
CA LYS A 18 -9.34 -6.93 -3.08
C LYS A 18 -9.22 -7.33 -1.61
N ILE A 19 -8.26 -6.76 -0.90
CA ILE A 19 -8.04 -7.05 0.51
C ILE A 19 -9.02 -6.22 1.32
N ASP A 20 -9.94 -6.87 2.01
CA ASP A 20 -10.84 -6.21 2.95
C ASP A 20 -10.06 -5.74 4.18
N THR A 21 -10.02 -4.44 4.38
CA THR A 21 -9.37 -3.76 5.51
C THR A 21 -10.36 -2.80 6.18
N CYS A 22 -11.67 -3.03 6.00
CA CYS A 22 -12.70 -2.16 6.55
C CYS A 22 -12.73 -2.20 8.08
N TYR A 23 -12.85 -1.03 8.67
CA TYR A 23 -13.13 -0.91 10.10
C TYR A 23 -14.66 -0.80 10.32
N PRO A 24 -15.21 -1.43 11.34
CA PRO A 24 -14.72 -2.59 12.06
C PRO A 24 -14.77 -3.88 11.22
N PRO A 25 -13.96 -4.92 11.47
CA PRO A 25 -12.95 -5.08 12.53
C PRO A 25 -11.58 -4.46 12.23
N GLY A 26 -11.29 -4.05 10.99
CA GLY A 26 -10.04 -3.38 10.62
C GLY A 26 -8.81 -4.29 10.57
N SER A 27 -8.94 -5.54 10.07
CA SER A 27 -7.79 -6.42 9.93
C SER A 27 -6.84 -5.98 8.81
N SER A 28 -5.59 -5.74 9.14
CA SER A 28 -4.52 -5.43 8.19
C SER A 28 -3.59 -6.61 7.89
N LYS A 29 -3.87 -7.79 8.44
CA LYS A 29 -3.02 -8.98 8.34
C LYS A 29 -2.77 -9.44 6.90
N LEU A 30 -3.82 -9.54 6.09
CA LEU A 30 -3.69 -9.94 4.69
C LEU A 30 -2.92 -8.90 3.87
N PHE A 31 -3.14 -7.62 4.15
CA PHE A 31 -2.39 -6.53 3.53
C PHE A 31 -0.91 -6.60 3.93
N SER A 32 -0.62 -6.79 5.22
CA SER A 32 0.75 -6.97 5.71
C SER A 32 1.48 -8.12 5.01
N ASN A 33 0.81 -9.25 4.84
CA ASN A 33 1.37 -10.40 4.12
C ASN A 33 1.61 -10.08 2.64
N TYR A 34 0.70 -9.35 2.00
CA TYR A 34 0.88 -8.89 0.63
C TYR A 34 2.10 -7.99 0.49
N VAL A 35 2.27 -6.99 1.36
CA VAL A 35 3.43 -6.08 1.35
C VAL A 35 4.74 -6.84 1.51
N LYS A 36 4.84 -7.75 2.50
CA LYS A 36 6.02 -8.59 2.72
C LYS A 36 6.37 -9.40 1.49
N LYS A 37 5.38 -10.05 0.87
CA LYS A 37 5.56 -10.84 -0.35
C LYS A 37 5.96 -9.97 -1.54
N TYR A 38 5.32 -8.81 -1.72
CA TYR A 38 5.58 -7.90 -2.84
C TYR A 38 6.98 -7.29 -2.78
N LEU A 39 7.45 -6.96 -1.57
CA LEU A 39 8.74 -6.32 -1.32
C LEU A 39 9.89 -7.29 -1.01
N ASN A 40 9.68 -8.62 -1.06
CA ASN A 40 10.68 -9.60 -0.64
C ASN A 40 12.03 -9.50 -1.38
N LYS A 41 12.06 -8.95 -2.60
CA LYS A 41 13.26 -8.75 -3.44
C LYS A 41 13.70 -7.29 -3.54
N SER A 42 13.11 -6.38 -2.76
CA SER A 42 13.36 -4.92 -2.85
C SER A 42 14.67 -4.48 -2.20
N ARG A 43 15.32 -5.34 -1.39
CA ARG A 43 16.48 -5.03 -0.52
C ARG A 43 16.15 -4.05 0.61
N LEU A 44 14.87 -3.75 0.85
CA LEU A 44 14.45 -2.97 2.00
C LEU A 44 14.39 -3.86 3.25
N LYS A 45 14.69 -3.27 4.40
CA LYS A 45 14.43 -3.89 5.70
C LYS A 45 12.96 -3.70 6.04
N ILE A 46 12.24 -4.80 6.18
CA ILE A 46 10.82 -4.77 6.49
C ILE A 46 10.63 -5.14 7.95
N LYS A 47 10.01 -4.24 8.71
CA LYS A 47 9.58 -4.48 10.09
C LYS A 47 8.05 -4.40 10.14
N SER A 48 7.44 -5.23 10.96
CA SER A 48 6.02 -5.15 11.26
C SER A 48 5.82 -5.09 12.76
N PHE A 49 4.85 -4.30 13.18
CA PHE A 49 4.48 -4.11 14.58
C PHE A 49 2.98 -3.78 14.64
N GLY A 50 2.38 -4.05 15.76
CA GLY A 50 0.95 -3.80 15.98
C GLY A 50 0.58 -4.11 17.42
N VAL A 51 -0.61 -3.70 17.78
CA VAL A 51 -1.16 -3.93 19.13
C VAL A 51 -1.59 -5.40 19.29
N ASP A 52 -2.02 -6.00 18.18
CA ASP A 52 -2.46 -7.39 18.14
C ASP A 52 -2.11 -8.07 16.80
N LYS A 53 -2.58 -9.31 16.61
CA LYS A 53 -2.28 -10.11 15.41
C LYS A 53 -3.05 -9.66 14.16
N GLU A 54 -4.07 -8.85 14.31
CA GLU A 54 -4.92 -8.38 13.20
C GLU A 54 -4.55 -6.97 12.76
N LYS A 55 -4.13 -6.09 13.68
CA LYS A 55 -3.76 -4.71 13.41
C LYS A 55 -2.24 -4.57 13.29
N ILE A 56 -1.74 -4.78 12.08
CA ILE A 56 -0.32 -4.85 11.78
C ILE A 56 0.09 -3.66 10.92
N ASN A 57 0.98 -2.83 11.45
CA ASN A 57 1.67 -1.78 10.72
C ASN A 57 2.97 -2.30 10.11
N ILE A 58 3.40 -1.72 8.99
CA ILE A 58 4.65 -2.07 8.33
C ILE A 58 5.50 -0.83 8.10
N ILE A 59 6.80 -0.98 8.33
CA ILE A 59 7.82 -0.06 7.84
C ILE A 59 8.76 -0.82 6.92
N ALA A 60 8.99 -0.29 5.72
CA ALA A 60 10.01 -0.76 4.78
C ALA A 60 11.06 0.33 4.58
N SER A 61 12.29 0.09 5.04
CA SER A 61 13.39 1.06 5.11
C SER A 61 14.56 0.67 4.23
N ASN A 62 15.19 1.65 3.55
CA ASN A 62 16.43 1.43 2.81
C ASN A 62 17.69 1.56 3.69
N HIS A 63 17.54 1.81 4.96
CA HIS A 63 18.62 2.05 5.91
C HIS A 63 18.42 1.29 7.24
N SER A 64 19.44 1.30 8.08
CA SER A 64 19.41 0.72 9.43
C SER A 64 19.80 1.71 10.53
N SER A 65 20.02 2.97 10.17
CA SER A 65 20.46 4.00 11.10
C SER A 65 19.27 4.78 11.67
N SER A 66 19.46 5.42 12.83
CA SER A 66 18.50 6.32 13.48
C SER A 66 18.55 7.76 12.93
N LYS A 67 19.25 8.00 11.81
CA LYS A 67 19.30 9.31 11.17
C LYS A 67 17.94 9.70 10.61
N LYS A 68 17.72 11.01 10.43
CA LYS A 68 16.50 11.54 9.79
C LYS A 68 16.24 10.85 8.46
N SER A 69 14.98 10.53 8.19
CA SER A 69 14.51 9.94 6.94
C SER A 69 13.35 10.73 6.36
N LEU A 70 13.18 10.63 5.04
CA LEU A 70 11.95 11.01 4.38
C LEU A 70 10.97 9.85 4.52
N VAL A 71 9.77 10.13 5.03
CA VAL A 71 8.73 9.12 5.26
C VAL A 71 7.61 9.29 4.26
N PHE A 72 7.31 8.21 3.53
CA PHE A 72 6.09 8.09 2.73
C PHE A 72 5.09 7.26 3.53
N ASN A 73 4.08 7.92 4.07
CA ASN A 73 3.04 7.29 4.88
C ASN A 73 1.75 7.06 4.11
N SER A 74 1.14 5.89 4.30
CA SER A 74 -0.21 5.59 3.84
C SER A 74 -0.94 4.79 4.90
N HIS A 75 -2.18 5.17 5.24
CA HIS A 75 -3.06 4.24 5.92
C HIS A 75 -3.64 3.24 4.90
N ILE A 76 -4.13 2.10 5.38
CA ILE A 76 -4.60 1.03 4.51
C ILE A 76 -6.00 0.54 4.88
N ASP A 77 -6.49 0.93 6.05
CA ASP A 77 -7.85 0.71 6.49
C ASP A 77 -8.83 1.60 5.70
N THR A 78 -10.07 1.21 5.69
CA THR A 78 -11.15 1.91 4.99
C THR A 78 -12.43 1.83 5.82
N VAL A 79 -13.31 2.80 5.69
CA VAL A 79 -14.68 2.69 6.17
C VAL A 79 -15.42 1.55 5.47
N ARG A 80 -16.44 1.01 6.12
CA ARG A 80 -17.28 -0.04 5.55
C ARG A 80 -18.14 0.53 4.41
N PRO A 81 -18.18 -0.12 3.23
CA PRO A 81 -19.00 0.36 2.12
C PRO A 81 -20.49 0.07 2.38
N ILE A 82 -21.35 1.03 2.00
CA ILE A 82 -22.79 0.80 1.89
C ILE A 82 -23.05 0.16 0.54
N LEU A 83 -23.17 -1.17 0.50
CA LEU A 83 -23.18 -1.93 -0.75
C LEU A 83 -24.31 -1.55 -1.71
N SER A 84 -25.45 -1.09 -1.20
CA SER A 84 -26.59 -0.62 -2.02
C SER A 84 -26.27 0.68 -2.79
N GLU A 85 -25.28 1.44 -2.39
CA GLU A 85 -24.87 2.68 -3.05
C GLU A 85 -23.77 2.45 -4.09
N TRP A 86 -23.16 1.24 -4.11
CA TRP A 86 -22.11 0.91 -5.06
C TRP A 86 -22.68 0.34 -6.37
N LYS A 87 -22.36 0.98 -7.49
CA LYS A 87 -22.69 0.48 -8.84
C LYS A 87 -21.82 -0.69 -9.28
N THR A 88 -20.72 -0.95 -8.59
CA THR A 88 -19.77 -2.04 -8.85
C THR A 88 -19.34 -2.68 -7.55
N ASN A 89 -18.75 -3.88 -7.59
CA ASN A 89 -18.21 -4.50 -6.39
C ASN A 89 -17.07 -3.62 -5.82
N PRO A 90 -17.16 -3.08 -4.59
CA PRO A 90 -16.14 -2.20 -4.00
C PRO A 90 -14.78 -2.88 -3.82
N TYR A 91 -14.76 -4.20 -3.66
CA TYR A 91 -13.52 -4.98 -3.49
C TYR A 91 -12.94 -5.50 -4.82
N ASN A 92 -13.50 -5.11 -5.96
CA ASN A 92 -12.99 -5.49 -7.27
C ASN A 92 -12.78 -4.24 -8.13
N LEU A 93 -11.52 -3.79 -8.21
CA LEU A 93 -11.17 -2.57 -8.95
C LEU A 93 -11.70 -2.65 -10.39
N LYS A 94 -12.67 -1.79 -10.72
CA LYS A 94 -13.16 -1.58 -12.08
C LYS A 94 -12.38 -0.42 -12.68
N ILE A 95 -11.85 -0.63 -13.89
CA ILE A 95 -11.17 0.41 -14.66
C ILE A 95 -12.05 0.74 -15.85
N ASP A 96 -12.39 2.00 -16.04
CA ASP A 96 -13.15 2.51 -17.16
C ASP A 96 -12.45 3.75 -17.72
N LYS A 97 -11.98 3.66 -18.98
CA LYS A 97 -11.29 4.72 -19.73
C LYS A 97 -10.34 5.62 -18.92
N LYS A 98 -10.90 6.52 -18.11
CA LYS A 98 -10.16 7.52 -17.33
C LYS A 98 -10.22 7.31 -15.83
N PHE A 99 -11.05 6.40 -15.33
CA PHE A 99 -11.34 6.26 -13.92
C PHE A 99 -11.13 4.84 -13.41
N SER A 100 -10.76 4.76 -12.14
CA SER A 100 -10.67 3.49 -11.40
C SER A 100 -11.63 3.56 -10.21
N TYR A 101 -12.51 2.57 -10.09
CA TYR A 101 -13.52 2.49 -9.04
C TYR A 101 -13.21 1.30 -8.12
N GLY A 102 -13.10 1.53 -6.84
CA GLY A 102 -12.85 0.52 -5.82
C GLY A 102 -12.73 1.15 -4.44
N LEU A 103 -13.03 0.39 -3.40
CA LEU A 103 -12.99 0.87 -2.04
C LEU A 103 -11.55 1.26 -1.65
N GLY A 104 -11.39 2.49 -1.15
CA GLY A 104 -10.08 3.04 -0.81
C GLY A 104 -9.20 3.39 -2.02
N ALA A 105 -9.69 3.30 -3.27
CA ALA A 105 -8.87 3.60 -4.46
C ALA A 105 -8.32 5.03 -4.48
N VAL A 106 -9.02 5.98 -3.85
CA VAL A 106 -8.54 7.35 -3.64
C VAL A 106 -7.92 7.48 -2.27
N ASN A 107 -8.65 7.17 -1.23
CA ASN A 107 -8.23 7.28 0.17
C ASN A 107 -8.20 5.88 0.84
N CYS A 108 -7.05 5.28 1.12
CA CYS A 108 -5.69 5.71 0.81
C CYS A 108 -4.91 4.64 0.02
N LYS A 109 -5.58 3.57 -0.47
CA LYS A 109 -4.95 2.46 -1.21
C LYS A 109 -4.26 2.91 -2.51
N GLY A 110 -4.76 3.99 -3.14
CA GLY A 110 -4.09 4.59 -4.29
C GLY A 110 -2.68 5.07 -3.95
N SER A 111 -2.53 5.84 -2.88
CA SER A 111 -1.22 6.27 -2.36
C SER A 111 -0.37 5.09 -1.95
N ALA A 112 -0.96 4.09 -1.27
CA ALA A 112 -0.25 2.87 -0.89
C ALA A 112 0.28 2.10 -2.12
N ALA A 113 -0.46 2.06 -3.23
CA ALA A 113 0.00 1.44 -4.47
C ALA A 113 1.23 2.15 -5.06
N VAL A 114 1.23 3.50 -5.04
CA VAL A 114 2.38 4.31 -5.47
C VAL A 114 3.58 4.07 -4.57
N HIS A 115 3.39 4.08 -3.25
CA HIS A 115 4.46 3.84 -2.27
C HIS A 115 5.03 2.42 -2.40
N LEU A 116 4.22 1.40 -2.64
CA LEU A 116 4.68 0.04 -2.90
C LEU A 116 5.51 -0.06 -4.18
N TYR A 117 5.07 0.60 -5.26
CA TYR A 117 5.82 0.66 -6.51
C TYR A 117 7.18 1.33 -6.32
N LEU A 118 7.22 2.49 -5.65
CA LEU A 118 8.45 3.22 -5.35
C LEU A 118 9.38 2.38 -4.46
N ALA A 119 8.86 1.78 -3.40
CA ALA A 119 9.61 0.93 -2.49
C ALA A 119 10.29 -0.24 -3.22
N LYS A 120 9.54 -0.97 -4.06
CA LYS A 120 10.07 -2.09 -4.83
C LYS A 120 11.16 -1.69 -5.82
N ASN A 121 10.98 -0.54 -6.46
CA ASN A 121 11.85 -0.05 -7.52
C ASN A 121 12.88 0.99 -7.04
N LEU A 122 12.97 1.27 -5.73
CA LEU A 122 13.74 2.40 -5.17
C LEU A 122 15.17 2.44 -5.69
N LYS A 123 15.90 1.34 -5.58
CA LYS A 123 17.31 1.27 -6.04
C LYS A 123 17.44 1.43 -7.55
N LYS A 124 16.47 0.94 -8.32
CA LYS A 124 16.48 1.04 -9.78
C LYS A 124 16.20 2.48 -10.24
N LEU A 125 15.25 3.15 -9.58
CA LEU A 125 14.85 4.53 -9.91
C LEU A 125 15.91 5.53 -9.43
N PHE A 126 16.53 5.24 -8.29
CA PHE A 126 17.49 6.15 -7.64
C PHE A 126 18.76 5.36 -7.24
N PRO A 127 19.62 4.96 -8.21
CA PRO A 127 20.79 4.12 -7.93
C PRO A 127 21.80 4.77 -6.97
N ASN A 128 21.90 6.10 -6.98
CA ASN A 128 22.84 6.89 -6.17
C ASN A 128 22.18 7.54 -4.93
N LEU A 129 21.00 7.07 -4.52
CA LEU A 129 20.29 7.61 -3.37
C LEU A 129 21.11 7.43 -2.08
N LYS A 130 21.42 8.55 -1.43
CA LYS A 130 22.14 8.61 -0.13
C LYS A 130 21.21 8.90 1.04
N SER A 131 19.99 9.36 0.76
CA SER A 131 18.99 9.70 1.79
C SER A 131 18.35 8.46 2.36
N ASN A 132 17.97 8.55 3.63
CA ASN A 132 17.15 7.56 4.29
C ASN A 132 15.69 7.72 3.84
N ILE A 133 15.08 6.63 3.43
CA ILE A 133 13.66 6.60 3.00
C ILE A 133 12.97 5.49 3.80
N ASP A 134 11.81 5.84 4.35
CA ASP A 134 10.87 4.93 4.98
C ASP A 134 9.54 4.94 4.25
N PHE A 135 9.01 3.77 3.97
CA PHE A 135 7.64 3.58 3.51
C PHE A 135 6.84 2.93 4.64
N THR A 136 5.81 3.63 5.10
CA THR A 136 4.96 3.15 6.19
C THR A 136 3.55 2.85 5.68
N PHE A 137 3.03 1.72 6.11
CA PHE A 137 1.66 1.29 5.84
C PHE A 137 1.02 1.03 7.19
N VAL A 138 0.08 1.90 7.55
CA VAL A 138 -0.51 1.94 8.89
C VAL A 138 -2.00 1.62 8.86
N THR A 139 -2.55 1.25 10.00
CA THR A 139 -3.98 0.97 10.21
C THR A 139 -4.51 1.80 11.38
N ASP A 140 -5.84 1.84 11.55
CA ASP A 140 -6.56 2.62 12.55
C ASP A 140 -6.52 4.15 12.32
N GLU A 141 -6.60 4.55 11.06
CA GLU A 141 -6.79 5.96 10.72
C GLU A 141 -8.28 6.30 10.59
N GLU A 142 -9.11 5.37 10.06
CA GLU A 142 -10.54 5.53 9.84
C GLU A 142 -11.39 5.41 11.12
#